data_51c5b86ded30e0cddcf55bcff50f5f05
#
_entry.id   51c5b86ded30e0cddcf55bcff50f5f05
#
_cell.length_a   1.000
_cell.length_b   1.000
_cell.length_c   1.000
_cell.angle_alpha   90.00
_cell.angle_beta   90.00
_cell.angle_gamma   90.00
#
_symmetry.space_group_name_H-M   'P 1'
#
loop_
_entity.id
_entity.type
_entity.pdbx_description
1 polymer ?
#
loop_
_entity_poly.entity_id
_entity_poly.type
_entity_poly.pdbx_seq_one_letter_code
_entity_poly.pdbx_strand_id
1 'polypeptide(L)' 'LISSSGSSKNIVRAAKKAKSLGLTVVTFSGFDEDNALKQLGDINFWLSSKAYNIIENTHSIWITTVVDMIVGKAEYNVS' A
#
# COMPACT_ATOMS: atom_id res chain seq x y z
N LEU A 1 3.69 -1.29 2.94
CA LEU A 1 4.42 -0.12 2.48
C LEU A 1 3.56 0.71 1.54
N ILE A 2 3.59 2.01 1.71
CA ILE A 2 2.72 2.95 1.00
C ILE A 2 3.57 4.02 0.34
N SER A 3 3.37 4.21 -0.97
CA SER A 3 3.95 5.32 -1.72
C SER A 3 3.02 5.64 -2.91
N SER A 4 2.51 6.86 -2.98
CA SER A 4 1.58 7.23 -4.07
C SER A 4 2.19 7.01 -5.45
N SER A 5 3.44 7.42 -5.65
CA SER A 5 4.15 7.22 -6.93
C SER A 5 4.77 5.83 -7.06
N GLY A 6 4.99 5.14 -5.95
CA GLY A 6 5.73 3.89 -5.92
C GLY A 6 7.22 4.03 -6.24
N SER A 7 7.75 5.26 -6.19
CA SER A 7 9.15 5.55 -6.55
C SER A 7 9.94 6.23 -5.44
N SER A 8 9.35 6.43 -4.26
CA SER A 8 10.05 7.03 -3.11
C SER A 8 11.22 6.15 -2.69
N LYS A 9 12.44 6.70 -2.70
CA LYS A 9 13.67 5.91 -2.46
C LYS A 9 13.68 5.22 -1.10
N ASN A 10 13.23 5.90 -0.05
CA ASN A 10 13.17 5.31 1.29
C ASN A 10 12.19 4.14 1.37
N ILE A 11 11.04 4.23 0.71
CA ILE A 11 10.03 3.17 0.69
C ILE A 11 10.51 1.98 -0.13
N VAL A 12 11.13 2.23 -1.28
CA VAL A 12 11.72 1.17 -2.12
C VAL A 12 12.84 0.43 -1.35
N ARG A 13 13.68 1.16 -0.61
CA ARG A 13 14.71 0.55 0.24
C ARG A 13 14.09 -0.32 1.34
N ALA A 14 13.01 0.16 1.96
CA ALA A 14 12.30 -0.60 2.98
C ALA A 14 11.73 -1.90 2.41
N ALA A 15 11.18 -1.86 1.21
CA ALA A 15 10.67 -3.05 0.53
C ALA A 15 11.79 -4.07 0.25
N LYS A 16 12.92 -3.60 -0.26
CA LYS A 16 14.09 -4.45 -0.50
C LYS A 16 14.61 -5.10 0.79
N LYS A 17 14.65 -4.32 1.87
CA LYS A 17 15.08 -4.84 3.18
C LYS A 17 14.10 -5.88 3.69
N ALA A 18 12.81 -5.63 3.60
CA ALA A 18 11.78 -6.59 4.01
C ALA A 18 11.92 -7.92 3.25
N LYS A 19 12.13 -7.85 1.93
CA LYS A 19 12.34 -9.06 1.12
C LYS A 19 13.61 -9.80 1.54
N SER A 20 14.69 -9.08 1.83
CA SER A 20 15.94 -9.70 2.28
C SER A 20 15.79 -10.42 3.62
N LEU A 21 14.81 -10.02 4.43
CA LEU A 21 14.48 -10.64 5.71
C LEU A 21 13.45 -11.78 5.59
N GLY A 22 13.01 -12.09 4.38
CA GLY A 22 12.01 -13.12 4.13
C GLY A 22 10.57 -12.73 4.51
N LEU A 23 10.30 -11.43 4.64
CA LEU A 23 8.97 -10.94 4.98
C LEU A 23 8.09 -10.84 3.74
N THR A 24 6.79 -11.06 3.92
CA THR A 24 5.79 -10.78 2.89
C THR A 24 5.62 -9.27 2.76
N VAL A 25 5.74 -8.76 1.53
CA VAL A 25 5.65 -7.33 1.25
C VAL A 25 4.30 -7.01 0.63
N VAL A 26 3.52 -6.18 1.31
CA VAL A 26 2.24 -5.64 0.82
C VAL A 26 2.47 -4.18 0.46
N THR A 27 2.07 -3.77 -0.74
CA THR A 27 2.28 -2.41 -1.23
C THR A 27 0.97 -1.72 -1.60
N PHE A 28 0.96 -0.40 -1.40
CA PHE A 28 -0.09 0.50 -1.86
C PHE A 28 0.58 1.58 -2.69
N SER A 29 0.24 1.66 -3.97
CA SER A 29 0.87 2.59 -4.90
C SER A 29 -0.11 3.11 -5.95
N GLY A 30 0.37 3.96 -6.81
CA GLY A 30 -0.37 4.51 -7.92
C GLY A 30 0.61 4.87 -9.05
N PHE A 31 0.31 5.90 -9.82
CA PHE A 31 1.11 6.38 -10.94
C PHE A 31 1.31 5.28 -11.98
N ASP A 32 2.56 4.96 -12.29
CA ASP A 32 2.87 3.99 -13.33
C ASP A 32 2.57 2.56 -12.89
N GLU A 33 2.04 1.77 -13.80
CA GLU A 33 1.72 0.37 -13.56
C GLU A 33 2.96 -0.46 -13.20
N ASP A 34 4.12 -0.06 -13.68
CA ASP A 34 5.40 -0.72 -13.46
C ASP A 34 6.28 -0.02 -12.43
N ASN A 35 5.68 0.78 -11.51
CA ASN A 35 6.46 1.48 -10.51
C ASN A 35 7.30 0.53 -9.65
N ALA A 36 8.43 1.03 -9.14
CA ALA A 36 9.44 0.22 -8.46
C ALA A 36 8.88 -0.51 -7.21
N LEU A 37 8.02 0.14 -6.44
CA LEU A 37 7.44 -0.45 -5.24
C LEU A 37 6.52 -1.63 -5.60
N LYS A 38 5.66 -1.44 -6.60
CA LYS A 38 4.75 -2.49 -7.06
C LYS A 38 5.51 -3.74 -7.51
N GLN A 39 6.64 -3.58 -8.18
CA GLN A 39 7.46 -4.70 -8.63
C GLN A 39 8.07 -5.51 -7.48
N LEU A 40 8.22 -4.90 -6.31
CA LEU A 40 8.77 -5.56 -5.13
C LEU A 40 7.71 -6.20 -4.24
N GLY A 41 6.45 -5.86 -4.43
CA GLY A 41 5.36 -6.36 -3.60
C GLY A 41 4.94 -7.78 -3.94
N ASP A 42 4.67 -8.57 -2.91
CA ASP A 42 4.04 -9.88 -3.06
C ASP A 42 2.53 -9.72 -3.26
N ILE A 43 1.94 -8.73 -2.58
CA ILE A 43 0.54 -8.34 -2.72
C ILE A 43 0.54 -6.84 -3.01
N ASN A 44 -0.10 -6.42 -4.10
CA ASN A 44 -0.07 -5.03 -4.54
C ASN A 44 -1.48 -4.45 -4.70
N PHE A 45 -1.72 -3.33 -4.05
CA PHE A 45 -2.90 -2.50 -4.25
C PHE A 45 -2.47 -1.27 -5.06
N TRP A 46 -2.74 -1.29 -6.34
CA TRP A 46 -2.34 -0.24 -7.26
C TRP A 46 -3.55 0.46 -7.84
N LEU A 47 -3.49 1.80 -7.91
CA LEU A 47 -4.53 2.63 -8.49
C LEU A 47 -4.01 3.31 -9.75
N SER A 48 -4.75 3.17 -10.86
CA SER A 48 -4.43 3.81 -12.13
C SER A 48 -4.81 5.30 -12.08
N SER A 49 -3.97 6.09 -11.42
CA SER A 49 -4.14 7.53 -11.28
C SER A 49 -2.78 8.18 -11.04
N LYS A 50 -2.64 9.45 -11.43
CA LYS A 50 -1.48 10.29 -11.11
C LYS A 50 -1.88 11.47 -10.22
N ALA A 51 -3.07 11.44 -9.65
CA ALA A 51 -3.55 12.47 -8.73
C ALA A 51 -3.30 12.03 -7.28
N TYR A 52 -2.39 12.70 -6.59
CA TYR A 52 -2.02 12.35 -5.21
C TYR A 52 -3.20 12.26 -4.26
N ASN A 53 -4.11 13.22 -4.31
CA ASN A 53 -5.28 13.23 -3.43
C ASN A 53 -6.20 12.02 -3.65
N ILE A 54 -6.38 11.62 -4.90
CA ILE A 54 -7.21 10.45 -5.24
C ILE A 54 -6.52 9.18 -4.77
N ILE A 55 -5.22 9.06 -5.01
CA ILE A 55 -4.44 7.89 -4.61
C ILE A 55 -4.42 7.75 -3.09
N GLU A 56 -4.12 8.83 -2.37
CA GLU A 56 -4.03 8.81 -0.90
C GLU A 56 -5.37 8.48 -0.26
N ASN A 57 -6.48 9.05 -0.75
CA ASN A 57 -7.81 8.74 -0.24
C ASN A 57 -8.20 7.29 -0.53
N THR A 58 -7.88 6.79 -1.71
CA THR A 58 -8.15 5.39 -2.08
C THR A 58 -7.33 4.43 -1.21
N HIS A 59 -6.05 4.72 -0.98
CA HIS A 59 -5.21 3.91 -0.09
C HIS A 59 -5.78 3.88 1.33
N SER A 60 -6.26 5.01 1.83
CA SER A 60 -6.87 5.09 3.16
C SER A 60 -8.10 4.19 3.26
N ILE A 61 -8.96 4.19 2.25
CA ILE A 61 -10.14 3.32 2.20
C ILE A 61 -9.72 1.84 2.16
N TRP A 62 -8.76 1.48 1.33
CA TRP A 62 -8.28 0.09 1.22
C TRP A 62 -7.67 -0.39 2.53
N ILE A 63 -6.83 0.42 3.18
CA ILE A 63 -6.20 0.07 4.45
C ILE A 63 -7.27 -0.12 5.53
N THR A 64 -8.24 0.78 5.61
CA THR A 64 -9.35 0.66 6.55
C THR A 64 -10.15 -0.61 6.31
N THR A 65 -10.40 -0.95 5.04
CA THR A 65 -11.10 -2.19 4.69
C THR A 65 -10.32 -3.43 5.15
N VAL A 66 -9.02 -3.44 4.96
CA VAL A 66 -8.16 -4.56 5.41
C VAL A 66 -8.22 -4.68 6.93
N VAL A 67 -8.15 -3.57 7.67
CA VAL A 67 -8.27 -3.56 9.13
C VAL A 67 -9.63 -4.07 9.56
N ASP A 68 -10.71 -3.63 8.91
CA ASP A 68 -12.07 -4.09 9.20
C ASP A 68 -12.22 -5.60 9.01
N MET A 69 -11.60 -6.14 7.97
CA MET A 69 -11.59 -7.58 7.73
C MET A 69 -10.85 -8.35 8.83
N ILE A 70 -9.74 -7.82 9.31
CA ILE A 70 -8.97 -8.43 10.41
C ILE A 70 -9.75 -8.39 11.71
N VAL A 71 -10.38 -7.25 12.01
CA VAL A 71 -11.19 -7.07 13.23
C VAL A 71 -12.51 -7.85 13.15
N GLY A 72 -13.02 -8.06 11.94
CA GLY A 72 -14.26 -8.81 11.70
C GLY A 72 -15.52 -7.95 11.73
N LYS A 73 -15.39 -6.62 11.71
CA LYS A 73 -16.52 -5.70 11.65
C LYS A 73 -16.10 -4.35 11.05
N ALA A 74 -17.04 -3.65 10.43
CA ALA A 74 -16.80 -2.37 9.78
C ALA A 74 -17.13 -1.15 10.65
N GLU A 75 -17.79 -1.36 11.80
CA GLU A 75 -18.14 -0.28 12.72
C GLU A 75 -17.52 -0.53 14.09
N TYR A 76 -16.97 0.53 14.69
CA TYR A 76 -16.35 0.48 16.00
C TYR A 76 -17.10 1.40 16.96
N ASN A 77 -17.42 0.89 18.14
CA ASN A 77 -18.10 1.65 19.18
C ASN A 77 -17.10 2.13 20.24
N VAL A 78 -17.38 3.31 20.80
CA VAL A 78 -16.53 3.95 21.83
C VAL A 78 -16.94 3.53 23.23
N SER A 79 -17.48 2.46 23.44
CA SER A 79 -17.93 2.00 24.78
C SER A 79 -16.87 1.18 25.49
#